data_b470c4449840fa61947c3acdb71afae6
#
_entry.id   b470c4449840fa61947c3acdb71afae6
#
_cell.length_a   1.000
_cell.length_b   1.000
_cell.length_c   1.000
_cell.angle_alpha   90.00
_cell.angle_beta   90.00
_cell.angle_gamma   90.00
#
_symmetry.space_group_name_H-M   'P 1'
#
loop_
_entity.id
_entity.type
_entity.pdbx_description
1 polymer ?
#
loop_
_entity_poly.entity_id
_entity_poly.type
_entity_poly.pdbx_seq_one_letter_code
_entity_poly.pdbx_strand_id
1 'polypeptide(L)'
;MTRALVTGVGGQDGSYLAERLLADGTEVHALVLHDDAQAQHCPADVQLHVGDLADVSSTRRLVLDLAPDEVYNLAAISSVAQSWAEPDLVSRVNGHAAVALLESARQVGDHVRVVQASSAEIFGDPDHTPQTEQTPVRPLNPYGAAKAYAHISVAVQRQRGLHASSLVLYNHESPRRPMRFVTRKITAGVAAIAQGRARELVLGNLDARRDWGWAPDYVDAMVRAARADVPDDYVIATGVGHTVRDFVAAAFGCAGIADWEPLVTTDPTLTRPADATALVGDAARARDALGWSPSVDFDGVVAAMVDADLAAGAS
;
A
#
# COMPACT_ATOMS: atom_id res chain seq x y z
N MET A 1 -10.69 17.53 -19.50
CA MET A 1 -9.74 17.36 -18.36
C MET A 1 -10.07 16.03 -17.75
N THR A 2 -9.09 15.16 -17.56
CA THR A 2 -9.29 13.85 -16.93
C THR A 2 -9.66 14.04 -15.47
N ARG A 3 -10.66 13.32 -14.99
CA ARG A 3 -11.14 13.37 -13.61
C ARG A 3 -10.83 12.05 -12.91
N ALA A 4 -10.15 12.10 -11.78
CA ALA A 4 -9.81 10.94 -11.00
C ALA A 4 -10.50 10.95 -9.63
N LEU A 5 -11.00 9.78 -9.20
CA LEU A 5 -11.43 9.53 -7.83
C LEU A 5 -10.39 8.67 -7.11
N VAL A 6 -9.85 9.18 -6.01
CA VAL A 6 -8.89 8.47 -5.15
C VAL A 6 -9.55 8.17 -3.81
N THR A 7 -9.57 6.91 -3.39
CA THR A 7 -9.89 6.55 -2.01
C THR A 7 -8.61 6.37 -1.22
N GLY A 8 -8.58 6.83 0.05
CA GLY A 8 -7.39 6.72 0.90
C GLY A 8 -6.31 7.77 0.62
N VAL A 9 -6.70 8.95 0.14
CA VAL A 9 -5.80 10.05 -0.25
C VAL A 9 -4.88 10.53 0.88
N GLY A 10 -5.32 10.46 2.13
CA GLY A 10 -4.50 10.83 3.31
C GLY A 10 -3.47 9.78 3.73
N GLY A 11 -3.47 8.60 3.11
CA GLY A 11 -2.47 7.56 3.32
C GLY A 11 -1.17 7.83 2.56
N GLN A 12 -0.15 7.01 2.82
CA GLN A 12 1.14 7.10 2.14
C GLN A 12 0.95 7.17 0.61
N ASP A 13 0.38 6.14 0.02
CA ASP A 13 0.26 6.01 -1.43
C ASP A 13 -0.71 7.03 -2.03
N GLY A 14 -1.85 7.24 -1.37
CA GLY A 14 -2.87 8.16 -1.84
C GLY A 14 -2.37 9.59 -1.93
N SER A 15 -1.52 10.03 -1.00
CA SER A 15 -0.96 11.39 -1.01
C SER A 15 0.05 11.58 -2.15
N TYR A 16 0.96 10.61 -2.39
CA TYR A 16 1.86 10.65 -3.54
C TYR A 16 1.11 10.54 -4.87
N LEU A 17 0.06 9.71 -4.92
CA LEU A 17 -0.77 9.58 -6.11
C LEU A 17 -1.49 10.88 -6.45
N ALA A 18 -2.07 11.55 -5.44
CA ALA A 18 -2.72 12.84 -5.65
C ALA A 18 -1.76 13.90 -6.17
N GLU A 19 -0.54 14.00 -5.59
CA GLU A 19 0.52 14.88 -6.07
C GLU A 19 0.86 14.60 -7.55
N ARG A 20 1.03 13.32 -7.90
CA ARG A 20 1.37 12.91 -9.26
C ARG A 20 0.24 13.24 -10.25
N LEU A 21 -1.01 12.92 -9.91
CA LEU A 21 -2.16 13.17 -10.78
C LEU A 21 -2.39 14.67 -11.01
N LEU A 22 -2.26 15.49 -9.98
CA LEU A 22 -2.34 16.96 -10.09
C LEU A 22 -1.21 17.50 -10.99
N ALA A 23 0.02 17.00 -10.84
CA ALA A 23 1.14 17.38 -11.70
C ALA A 23 0.92 17.00 -13.18
N ASP A 24 0.20 15.91 -13.44
CA ASP A 24 -0.23 15.49 -14.77
C ASP A 24 -1.43 16.29 -15.31
N GLY A 25 -1.97 17.27 -14.56
CA GLY A 25 -3.12 18.10 -14.95
C GLY A 25 -4.47 17.41 -14.81
N THR A 26 -4.55 16.36 -13.98
CA THR A 26 -5.81 15.64 -13.66
C THR A 26 -6.57 16.38 -12.56
N GLU A 27 -7.90 16.50 -12.72
CA GLU A 27 -8.79 16.96 -11.65
C GLU A 27 -8.95 15.82 -10.63
N VAL A 28 -8.48 16.03 -9.39
CA VAL A 28 -8.44 14.99 -8.38
C VAL A 28 -9.52 15.18 -7.32
N HIS A 29 -10.38 14.18 -7.18
CA HIS A 29 -11.38 14.06 -6.13
C HIS A 29 -11.00 12.92 -5.17
N ALA A 30 -11.31 13.07 -3.90
CA ALA A 30 -11.03 12.05 -2.91
C ALA A 30 -12.20 11.79 -1.97
N LEU A 31 -12.48 10.50 -1.71
CA LEU A 31 -13.38 10.09 -0.64
C LEU A 31 -12.59 9.94 0.66
N VAL A 32 -12.99 10.70 1.70
CA VAL A 32 -12.37 10.69 3.02
C VAL A 32 -13.42 10.44 4.10
N LEU A 33 -13.04 9.74 5.16
CA LEU A 33 -13.97 9.44 6.27
C LEU A 33 -14.30 10.71 7.08
N HIS A 34 -13.29 11.55 7.32
CA HIS A 34 -13.40 12.88 7.96
C HIS A 34 -12.43 13.83 7.25
N ASP A 35 -12.77 15.11 7.23
CA ASP A 35 -12.00 16.15 6.53
C ASP A 35 -10.63 16.44 7.18
N ASP A 36 -10.49 16.28 8.51
CA ASP A 36 -9.29 16.69 9.25
C ASP A 36 -8.22 15.63 9.43
N ALA A 37 -8.60 14.40 9.80
CA ALA A 37 -7.63 13.40 10.28
C ALA A 37 -6.95 12.59 9.17
N GLN A 38 -7.56 12.50 7.98
CA GLN A 38 -7.03 11.71 6.86
C GLN A 38 -6.39 12.55 5.76
N ALA A 39 -6.34 13.87 5.95
CA ALA A 39 -5.80 14.80 4.96
C ALA A 39 -4.38 15.30 5.28
N GLN A 40 -3.69 14.73 6.27
CA GLN A 40 -2.39 15.24 6.76
C GLN A 40 -1.32 15.44 5.65
N HIS A 41 -1.39 14.64 4.59
CA HIS A 41 -0.49 14.74 3.43
C HIS A 41 -1.26 15.04 2.12
N CYS A 42 -2.57 15.34 2.21
CA CYS A 42 -3.37 15.57 1.02
C CYS A 42 -3.04 16.96 0.44
N PRO A 43 -2.75 17.07 -0.87
CA PRO A 43 -2.57 18.35 -1.52
C PRO A 43 -3.83 19.22 -1.44
N ALA A 44 -3.65 20.54 -1.30
CA ALA A 44 -4.77 21.49 -1.12
C ALA A 44 -5.71 21.57 -2.35
N ASP A 45 -5.21 21.22 -3.54
CA ASP A 45 -5.98 21.25 -4.79
C ASP A 45 -6.88 20.02 -5.00
N VAL A 46 -6.87 19.04 -4.06
CA VAL A 46 -7.74 17.88 -4.10
C VAL A 46 -9.13 18.25 -3.60
N GLN A 47 -10.17 17.90 -4.35
CA GLN A 47 -11.56 18.09 -3.94
C GLN A 47 -12.01 16.94 -3.02
N LEU A 48 -12.24 17.24 -1.74
CA LEU A 48 -12.60 16.25 -0.73
C LEU A 48 -14.11 16.03 -0.68
N HIS A 49 -14.52 14.76 -0.67
CA HIS A 49 -15.87 14.30 -0.43
C HIS A 49 -15.88 13.50 0.88
N VAL A 50 -16.63 13.98 1.88
CA VAL A 50 -16.75 13.29 3.16
C VAL A 50 -17.77 12.16 3.06
N GLY A 51 -17.35 10.94 3.43
CA GLY A 51 -18.21 9.77 3.44
C GLY A 51 -17.46 8.51 3.88
N ASP A 52 -18.23 7.52 4.32
CA ASP A 52 -17.68 6.23 4.74
C ASP A 52 -17.69 5.25 3.54
N LEU A 53 -16.53 4.72 3.20
CA LEU A 53 -16.42 3.70 2.14
C LEU A 53 -17.25 2.44 2.45
N ALA A 54 -17.48 2.13 3.73
CA ALA A 54 -18.36 1.04 4.15
C ALA A 54 -19.85 1.34 3.89
N ASP A 55 -20.24 2.61 3.71
CA ASP A 55 -21.57 2.97 3.19
C ASP A 55 -21.57 2.86 1.66
N VAL A 56 -21.85 1.65 1.20
CA VAL A 56 -21.89 1.32 -0.23
C VAL A 56 -22.85 2.22 -1.01
N SER A 57 -23.97 2.63 -0.41
CA SER A 57 -24.99 3.46 -1.07
C SER A 57 -24.49 4.87 -1.32
N SER A 58 -23.82 5.47 -0.33
CA SER A 58 -23.21 6.80 -0.42
C SER A 58 -22.05 6.80 -1.42
N THR A 59 -21.16 5.80 -1.30
CA THR A 59 -20.01 5.63 -2.21
C THR A 59 -20.48 5.46 -3.66
N ARG A 60 -21.48 4.64 -3.90
CA ARG A 60 -22.06 4.46 -5.25
C ARG A 60 -22.62 5.77 -5.82
N ARG A 61 -23.36 6.53 -5.01
CA ARG A 61 -23.91 7.82 -5.43
C ARG A 61 -22.79 8.77 -5.83
N LEU A 62 -21.75 8.88 -5.00
CA LEU A 62 -20.59 9.72 -5.31
C LEU A 62 -19.96 9.35 -6.66
N VAL A 63 -19.71 8.06 -6.91
CA VAL A 63 -19.08 7.61 -8.17
C VAL A 63 -19.97 7.94 -9.37
N LEU A 64 -21.30 7.72 -9.26
CA LEU A 64 -22.23 7.99 -10.36
C LEU A 64 -22.40 9.51 -10.63
N ASP A 65 -22.46 10.33 -9.58
CA ASP A 65 -22.61 11.78 -9.71
C ASP A 65 -21.32 12.44 -10.23
N LEU A 66 -20.17 11.94 -9.78
CA LEU A 66 -18.86 12.42 -10.21
C LEU A 66 -18.53 12.00 -11.64
N ALA A 67 -18.94 10.81 -12.04
CA ALA A 67 -18.61 10.18 -13.33
C ALA A 67 -17.10 10.32 -13.67
N PRO A 68 -16.19 9.73 -12.85
CA PRO A 68 -14.76 9.87 -13.05
C PRO A 68 -14.27 9.08 -14.27
N ASP A 69 -13.16 9.54 -14.87
CA ASP A 69 -12.45 8.81 -15.92
C ASP A 69 -11.53 7.72 -15.32
N GLU A 70 -10.93 8.01 -14.14
CA GLU A 70 -10.02 7.12 -13.44
C GLU A 70 -10.48 6.93 -11.99
N VAL A 71 -10.45 5.70 -11.48
CA VAL A 71 -10.73 5.37 -10.07
C VAL A 71 -9.56 4.60 -9.48
N TYR A 72 -8.97 5.14 -8.41
CA TYR A 72 -7.88 4.50 -7.68
C TYR A 72 -8.37 4.11 -6.28
N ASN A 73 -8.61 2.82 -6.07
CA ASN A 73 -9.10 2.31 -4.80
C ASN A 73 -7.94 1.86 -3.89
N LEU A 74 -7.45 2.80 -3.07
CA LEU A 74 -6.33 2.57 -2.14
C LEU A 74 -6.78 2.49 -0.68
N ALA A 75 -7.98 2.99 -0.35
CA ALA A 75 -8.50 2.96 1.01
C ALA A 75 -8.63 1.53 1.53
N ALA A 76 -8.06 1.29 2.68
CA ALA A 76 -8.12 -0.01 3.35
C ALA A 76 -7.79 0.11 4.85
N ILE A 77 -8.35 -0.79 5.64
CA ILE A 77 -7.79 -1.11 6.95
C ILE A 77 -6.59 -2.02 6.69
N SER A 78 -5.39 -1.42 6.66
CA SER A 78 -4.17 -2.08 6.18
C SER A 78 -3.37 -2.84 7.25
N SER A 79 -3.81 -2.79 8.52
CA SER A 79 -3.19 -3.51 9.62
C SER A 79 -3.66 -4.96 9.66
N VAL A 80 -2.76 -5.92 9.43
CA VAL A 80 -3.05 -7.36 9.60
C VAL A 80 -3.44 -7.66 11.06
N ALA A 81 -2.77 -7.02 12.04
CA ALA A 81 -3.12 -7.21 13.45
C ALA A 81 -4.55 -6.75 13.75
N GLN A 82 -4.96 -5.58 13.23
CA GLN A 82 -6.34 -5.09 13.39
C GLN A 82 -7.36 -6.00 12.72
N SER A 83 -6.99 -6.65 11.60
CA SER A 83 -7.91 -7.55 10.90
C SER A 83 -8.35 -8.77 11.74
N TRP A 84 -7.52 -9.21 12.68
CA TRP A 84 -7.88 -10.26 13.62
C TRP A 84 -8.86 -9.78 14.70
N ALA A 85 -8.77 -8.52 15.10
CA ALA A 85 -9.66 -7.93 16.09
C ALA A 85 -11.02 -7.51 15.48
N GLU A 86 -11.03 -7.06 14.23
CA GLU A 86 -12.21 -6.48 13.57
C GLU A 86 -12.44 -7.07 12.16
N PRO A 87 -12.56 -8.42 12.01
CA PRO A 87 -12.60 -9.07 10.70
C PRO A 87 -13.81 -8.65 9.85
N ASP A 88 -14.95 -8.39 10.50
CA ASP A 88 -16.16 -7.95 9.83
C ASP A 88 -16.01 -6.54 9.22
N LEU A 89 -15.46 -5.59 9.98
CA LEU A 89 -15.18 -4.25 9.49
C LEU A 89 -14.19 -4.29 8.33
N VAL A 90 -13.11 -5.07 8.46
CA VAL A 90 -12.10 -5.25 7.40
C VAL A 90 -12.73 -5.85 6.13
N SER A 91 -13.61 -6.85 6.26
CA SER A 91 -14.33 -7.44 5.12
C SER A 91 -15.20 -6.40 4.41
N ARG A 92 -15.93 -5.57 5.15
CA ARG A 92 -16.77 -4.50 4.57
C ARG A 92 -15.96 -3.46 3.83
N VAL A 93 -14.90 -2.93 4.45
CA VAL A 93 -14.09 -1.83 3.88
C VAL A 93 -13.20 -2.34 2.75
N ASN A 94 -12.45 -3.44 2.97
CA ASN A 94 -11.43 -3.89 2.01
C ASN A 94 -12.01 -4.76 0.89
N GLY A 95 -13.14 -5.43 1.14
CA GLY A 95 -13.75 -6.36 0.20
C GLY A 95 -15.03 -5.81 -0.43
N HIS A 96 -16.12 -5.68 0.34
CA HIS A 96 -17.42 -5.31 -0.20
C HIS A 96 -17.44 -3.91 -0.83
N ALA A 97 -16.78 -2.92 -0.20
CA ALA A 97 -16.70 -1.58 -0.76
C ALA A 97 -15.92 -1.55 -2.08
N ALA A 98 -14.85 -2.34 -2.21
CA ALA A 98 -14.12 -2.47 -3.46
C ALA A 98 -15.01 -2.99 -4.60
N VAL A 99 -15.83 -4.01 -4.32
CA VAL A 99 -16.80 -4.54 -5.32
C VAL A 99 -17.85 -3.49 -5.68
N ALA A 100 -18.33 -2.73 -4.71
CA ALA A 100 -19.29 -1.65 -4.96
C ALA A 100 -18.70 -0.53 -5.84
N LEU A 101 -17.44 -0.16 -5.63
CA LEU A 101 -16.71 0.80 -6.48
C LEU A 101 -16.59 0.27 -7.91
N LEU A 102 -16.17 -0.98 -8.09
CA LEU A 102 -16.05 -1.61 -9.40
C LEU A 102 -17.40 -1.63 -10.14
N GLU A 103 -18.48 -2.03 -9.47
CA GLU A 103 -19.84 -2.04 -10.06
C GLU A 103 -20.33 -0.62 -10.39
N SER A 104 -20.00 0.37 -9.57
CA SER A 104 -20.38 1.76 -9.81
C SER A 104 -19.60 2.33 -11.00
N ALA A 105 -18.29 2.08 -11.08
CA ALA A 105 -17.47 2.47 -12.22
C ALA A 105 -17.99 1.90 -13.54
N ARG A 106 -18.36 0.61 -13.55
CA ARG A 106 -18.96 -0.03 -14.72
C ARG A 106 -20.30 0.62 -15.14
N GLN A 107 -21.10 1.11 -14.19
CA GLN A 107 -22.36 1.81 -14.48
C GLN A 107 -22.14 3.21 -15.04
N VAL A 108 -21.03 3.87 -14.71
CA VAL A 108 -20.67 5.16 -15.32
C VAL A 108 -20.38 4.98 -16.81
N GLY A 109 -19.64 3.95 -17.20
CA GLY A 109 -19.39 3.63 -18.61
C GLY A 109 -18.08 2.88 -18.84
N ASP A 110 -17.93 2.37 -20.06
CA ASP A 110 -16.78 1.56 -20.48
C ASP A 110 -15.46 2.36 -20.59
N HIS A 111 -15.54 3.70 -20.54
CA HIS A 111 -14.37 4.57 -20.57
C HIS A 111 -13.65 4.65 -19.21
N VAL A 112 -14.34 4.26 -18.13
CA VAL A 112 -13.76 4.36 -16.76
C VAL A 112 -12.68 3.32 -16.57
N ARG A 113 -11.54 3.77 -16.04
CA ARG A 113 -10.37 2.96 -15.75
C ARG A 113 -10.20 2.80 -14.25
N VAL A 114 -10.12 1.58 -13.77
CA VAL A 114 -10.06 1.29 -12.33
C VAL A 114 -8.75 0.61 -11.97
N VAL A 115 -8.09 1.11 -10.94
CA VAL A 115 -6.93 0.47 -10.30
C VAL A 115 -7.32 0.08 -8.88
N GLN A 116 -7.25 -1.22 -8.60
CA GLN A 116 -7.46 -1.80 -7.29
C GLN A 116 -6.12 -2.13 -6.63
N ALA A 117 -5.84 -1.49 -5.50
CA ALA A 117 -4.75 -1.91 -4.64
C ALA A 117 -5.07 -3.25 -3.99
N SER A 118 -4.45 -4.31 -4.49
CA SER A 118 -4.40 -5.63 -3.87
C SER A 118 -3.19 -5.72 -2.93
N SER A 119 -2.77 -6.91 -2.52
CA SER A 119 -1.68 -7.09 -1.57
C SER A 119 -1.03 -8.45 -1.73
N ALA A 120 0.27 -8.58 -1.50
CA ALA A 120 0.98 -9.86 -1.41
C ALA A 120 0.39 -10.81 -0.34
N GLU A 121 -0.32 -10.28 0.66
CA GLU A 121 -1.02 -11.07 1.69
C GLU A 121 -2.13 -11.98 1.12
N ILE A 122 -2.55 -11.79 -0.14
CA ILE A 122 -3.48 -12.72 -0.82
C ILE A 122 -2.86 -14.10 -1.07
N PHE A 123 -1.54 -14.18 -1.14
CA PHE A 123 -0.83 -15.44 -1.40
C PHE A 123 -0.64 -16.29 -0.13
N GLY A 124 -0.74 -15.67 1.05
CA GLY A 124 -0.49 -16.34 2.33
C GLY A 124 0.96 -16.76 2.49
N ASP A 125 1.21 -18.04 2.79
CA ASP A 125 2.56 -18.63 2.85
C ASP A 125 2.77 -19.52 1.61
N PRO A 126 3.22 -18.97 0.50
CA PRO A 126 3.30 -19.68 -0.77
C PRO A 126 4.45 -20.68 -0.80
N ASP A 127 4.24 -21.81 -1.48
CA ASP A 127 5.23 -22.90 -1.61
C ASP A 127 6.49 -22.48 -2.42
N HIS A 128 6.39 -21.42 -3.21
CA HIS A 128 7.46 -20.96 -4.10
C HIS A 128 7.67 -19.45 -4.00
N THR A 129 8.92 -19.04 -4.14
CA THR A 129 9.39 -17.64 -4.17
C THR A 129 10.36 -17.49 -5.36
N PRO A 130 10.27 -16.42 -6.16
CA PRO A 130 9.33 -15.29 -6.03
C PRO A 130 7.91 -15.64 -6.48
N GLN A 131 6.91 -14.88 -5.95
CA GLN A 131 5.52 -15.02 -6.36
C GLN A 131 5.25 -14.22 -7.64
N THR A 132 4.37 -14.75 -8.47
CA THR A 132 3.89 -14.14 -9.72
C THR A 132 2.37 -13.99 -9.68
N GLU A 133 1.78 -13.45 -10.72
CA GLU A 133 0.32 -13.34 -10.88
C GLU A 133 -0.37 -14.72 -11.02
N GLN A 134 0.38 -15.79 -11.28
CA GLN A 134 -0.13 -17.17 -11.31
C GLN A 134 -0.04 -17.87 -9.95
N THR A 135 0.61 -17.26 -8.94
CA THR A 135 0.71 -17.85 -7.60
C THR A 135 -0.69 -18.04 -7.01
N PRO A 136 -1.03 -19.22 -6.47
CA PRO A 136 -2.34 -19.47 -5.90
C PRO A 136 -2.71 -18.52 -4.78
N VAL A 137 -3.93 -17.99 -4.83
CA VAL A 137 -4.51 -17.13 -3.78
C VAL A 137 -4.92 -18.01 -2.59
N ARG A 138 -4.20 -17.91 -1.47
CA ARG A 138 -4.40 -18.71 -0.24
C ARG A 138 -4.14 -17.87 1.02
N PRO A 139 -4.92 -16.81 1.28
CA PRO A 139 -4.66 -15.90 2.39
C PRO A 139 -4.71 -16.59 3.75
N LEU A 140 -3.85 -16.16 4.68
CA LEU A 140 -3.73 -16.71 6.04
C LEU A 140 -4.42 -15.84 7.11
N ASN A 141 -4.91 -14.67 6.76
CA ASN A 141 -5.48 -13.71 7.70
C ASN A 141 -6.70 -13.00 7.11
N PRO A 142 -7.56 -12.38 7.94
CA PRO A 142 -8.78 -11.70 7.44
C PRO A 142 -8.51 -10.54 6.48
N TYR A 143 -7.38 -9.83 6.65
CA TYR A 143 -6.97 -8.78 5.71
C TYR A 143 -6.69 -9.34 4.32
N GLY A 144 -5.86 -10.38 4.24
CA GLY A 144 -5.54 -11.06 2.99
C GLY A 144 -6.79 -11.64 2.32
N ALA A 145 -7.72 -12.22 3.11
CA ALA A 145 -8.98 -12.76 2.60
C ALA A 145 -9.88 -11.67 1.98
N ALA A 146 -10.00 -10.52 2.64
CA ALA A 146 -10.76 -9.38 2.10
C ALA A 146 -10.11 -8.79 0.83
N LYS A 147 -8.78 -8.67 0.81
CA LYS A 147 -8.03 -8.25 -0.39
C LYS A 147 -8.13 -9.27 -1.53
N ALA A 148 -8.14 -10.58 -1.24
CA ALA A 148 -8.34 -11.63 -2.22
C ALA A 148 -9.73 -11.54 -2.87
N TYR A 149 -10.78 -11.28 -2.08
CA TYR A 149 -12.12 -11.06 -2.60
C TYR A 149 -12.18 -9.86 -3.57
N ALA A 150 -11.58 -8.72 -3.20
CA ALA A 150 -11.48 -7.56 -4.07
C ALA A 150 -10.69 -7.88 -5.35
N HIS A 151 -9.54 -8.53 -5.24
CA HIS A 151 -8.66 -8.93 -6.35
C HIS A 151 -9.39 -9.82 -7.37
N ILE A 152 -10.05 -10.89 -6.90
CA ILE A 152 -10.80 -11.80 -7.77
C ILE A 152 -11.98 -11.06 -8.44
N SER A 153 -12.62 -10.14 -7.73
CA SER A 153 -13.72 -9.34 -8.26
C SER A 153 -13.30 -8.41 -9.40
N VAL A 154 -12.06 -7.92 -9.41
CA VAL A 154 -11.50 -7.16 -10.54
C VAL A 154 -11.51 -8.00 -11.82
N ALA A 155 -11.04 -9.25 -11.76
CA ALA A 155 -11.03 -10.14 -12.91
C ALA A 155 -12.45 -10.43 -13.44
N VAL A 156 -13.42 -10.59 -12.52
CA VAL A 156 -14.84 -10.76 -12.90
C VAL A 156 -15.38 -9.53 -13.63
N GLN A 157 -15.08 -8.33 -13.16
CA GLN A 157 -15.54 -7.08 -13.80
C GLN A 157 -14.82 -6.81 -15.13
N ARG A 158 -13.58 -7.20 -15.25
CA ARG A 158 -12.82 -7.15 -16.51
C ARG A 158 -13.48 -8.01 -17.59
N GLN A 159 -13.97 -9.22 -17.24
CA GLN A 159 -14.74 -10.07 -18.15
C GLN A 159 -16.09 -9.44 -18.58
N ARG A 160 -16.59 -8.47 -17.82
CA ARG A 160 -17.82 -7.71 -18.13
C ARG A 160 -17.53 -6.40 -18.87
N GLY A 161 -16.31 -6.19 -19.35
CA GLY A 161 -15.89 -5.05 -20.17
C GLY A 161 -15.32 -3.86 -19.39
N LEU A 162 -15.25 -3.88 -18.05
CA LEU A 162 -14.63 -2.80 -17.28
C LEU A 162 -13.11 -2.83 -17.47
N HIS A 163 -12.50 -1.69 -17.81
CA HIS A 163 -11.06 -1.53 -17.78
C HIS A 163 -10.58 -1.47 -16.32
N ALA A 164 -10.27 -2.62 -15.75
CA ALA A 164 -9.89 -2.73 -14.33
C ALA A 164 -8.61 -3.54 -14.16
N SER A 165 -7.63 -2.97 -13.49
CA SER A 165 -6.35 -3.59 -13.14
C SER A 165 -6.24 -3.81 -11.64
N SER A 166 -5.69 -4.97 -11.24
CA SER A 166 -5.40 -5.27 -9.84
C SER A 166 -3.89 -5.32 -9.63
N LEU A 167 -3.37 -4.48 -8.74
CA LEU A 167 -1.96 -4.43 -8.43
C LEU A 167 -1.69 -5.17 -7.12
N VAL A 168 -1.00 -6.29 -7.20
CA VAL A 168 -0.56 -7.06 -6.03
C VAL A 168 0.68 -6.40 -5.46
N LEU A 169 0.44 -5.47 -4.53
CA LEU A 169 1.47 -4.63 -3.95
C LEU A 169 2.23 -5.39 -2.87
N TYR A 170 3.53 -5.45 -3.00
CA TYR A 170 4.45 -5.87 -1.94
C TYR A 170 4.69 -4.72 -0.97
N ASN A 171 5.44 -4.96 0.10
CA ASN A 171 5.69 -3.90 1.06
C ASN A 171 6.43 -2.74 0.39
N HIS A 172 5.97 -1.51 0.63
CA HIS A 172 6.56 -0.32 0.05
C HIS A 172 6.50 0.82 1.06
N GLU A 173 7.58 1.54 1.14
CA GLU A 173 7.89 2.38 2.26
C GLU A 173 8.25 3.80 1.81
N SER A 174 8.06 4.75 2.72
CA SER A 174 8.47 6.14 2.57
C SER A 174 8.46 6.84 3.93
N PRO A 175 8.93 8.09 4.04
CA PRO A 175 8.75 8.91 5.25
C PRO A 175 7.27 9.11 5.67
N ARG A 176 6.31 8.92 4.75
CA ARG A 176 4.86 9.00 5.03
C ARG A 176 4.27 7.69 5.56
N ARG A 177 5.07 6.64 5.75
CA ARG A 177 4.58 5.38 6.31
C ARG A 177 4.04 5.58 7.72
N PRO A 178 2.85 5.09 8.07
CA PRO A 178 2.32 5.24 9.42
C PRO A 178 3.15 4.50 10.48
N MET A 179 3.28 5.10 11.68
CA MET A 179 4.09 4.60 12.80
C MET A 179 3.76 3.17 13.28
N ARG A 180 2.55 2.68 12.99
CA ARG A 180 2.14 1.31 13.35
C ARG A 180 2.86 0.22 12.55
N PHE A 181 3.54 0.57 11.46
CA PHE A 181 4.30 -0.39 10.63
C PHE A 181 5.73 -0.53 11.13
N VAL A 182 6.25 -1.77 11.04
CA VAL A 182 7.55 -2.14 11.59
C VAL A 182 8.70 -1.28 11.03
N THR A 183 8.72 -1.02 9.74
CA THR A 183 9.73 -0.20 9.07
C THR A 183 9.78 1.22 9.63
N ARG A 184 8.61 1.87 9.76
CA ARG A 184 8.53 3.21 10.32
C ARG A 184 8.84 3.23 11.82
N LYS A 185 8.45 2.19 12.56
CA LYS A 185 8.83 2.02 13.96
C LYS A 185 10.35 1.90 14.11
N ILE A 186 11.01 1.18 13.19
CA ILE A 186 12.47 1.04 13.18
C ILE A 186 13.12 2.39 12.92
N THR A 187 12.80 3.07 11.82
CA THR A 187 13.49 4.32 11.44
C THR A 187 13.30 5.42 12.47
N ALA A 188 12.08 5.61 12.98
CA ALA A 188 11.80 6.57 14.04
C ALA A 188 12.47 6.19 15.37
N GLY A 189 12.51 4.89 15.71
CA GLY A 189 13.20 4.39 16.91
C GLY A 189 14.71 4.60 16.83
N VAL A 190 15.33 4.30 15.70
CA VAL A 190 16.75 4.52 15.43
C VAL A 190 17.08 6.01 15.52
N ALA A 191 16.29 6.89 14.91
CA ALA A 191 16.47 8.34 15.00
C ALA A 191 16.35 8.83 16.44
N ALA A 192 15.40 8.31 17.22
CA ALA A 192 15.25 8.65 18.64
C ALA A 192 16.46 8.19 19.49
N ILE A 193 17.01 7.01 19.21
CA ILE A 193 18.22 6.51 19.89
C ILE A 193 19.43 7.36 19.52
N ALA A 194 19.65 7.64 18.24
CA ALA A 194 20.77 8.47 17.78
C ALA A 194 20.76 9.88 18.39
N GLN A 195 19.59 10.41 18.69
CA GLN A 195 19.38 11.71 19.33
C GLN A 195 19.32 11.64 20.87
N GLY A 196 19.54 10.48 21.46
CA GLY A 196 19.51 10.29 22.93
C GLY A 196 18.11 10.36 23.57
N ARG A 197 17.03 10.34 22.76
CA ARG A 197 15.63 10.38 23.21
C ARG A 197 15.06 9.01 23.58
N ALA A 198 15.67 7.94 23.11
CA ALA A 198 15.37 6.57 23.46
C ALA A 198 16.66 5.79 23.76
N ARG A 199 16.52 4.66 24.46
CA ARG A 199 17.66 3.80 24.83
C ARG A 199 17.63 2.44 24.15
N GLU A 200 16.44 2.01 23.71
CA GLU A 200 16.23 0.71 23.09
C GLU A 200 15.09 0.76 22.09
N LEU A 201 15.08 -0.20 21.18
CA LEU A 201 14.02 -0.46 20.20
C LEU A 201 13.46 -1.87 20.43
N VAL A 202 12.16 -1.97 20.74
CA VAL A 202 11.49 -3.24 20.98
C VAL A 202 10.74 -3.67 19.73
N LEU A 203 11.06 -4.85 19.19
CA LEU A 203 10.49 -5.41 17.95
C LEU A 203 9.92 -6.81 18.17
N GLY A 204 9.18 -7.32 17.19
CA GLY A 204 8.73 -8.72 17.16
C GLY A 204 9.76 -9.62 16.47
N ASN A 205 9.30 -10.41 15.49
CA ASN A 205 10.13 -11.33 14.71
C ASN A 205 11.11 -10.60 13.79
N LEU A 206 12.40 -10.72 14.05
CA LEU A 206 13.47 -10.13 13.23
C LEU A 206 13.80 -10.93 11.96
N ASP A 207 13.37 -12.18 11.88
CA ASP A 207 13.75 -13.09 10.79
C ASP A 207 12.67 -13.17 9.70
N ALA A 208 11.52 -12.48 9.88
CA ALA A 208 10.51 -12.34 8.85
C ALA A 208 11.09 -11.65 7.62
N ARG A 209 10.90 -12.28 6.44
CA ARG A 209 11.48 -11.81 5.18
C ARG A 209 10.42 -11.14 4.30
N ARG A 210 10.71 -9.94 3.82
CA ARG A 210 9.81 -9.15 2.97
C ARG A 210 10.58 -8.47 1.83
N ASP A 211 9.87 -8.22 0.76
CA ASP A 211 10.29 -7.37 -0.34
C ASP A 211 9.81 -5.95 -0.03
N TRP A 212 10.74 -5.01 0.13
CA TRP A 212 10.46 -3.61 0.45
C TRP A 212 10.89 -2.69 -0.69
N GLY A 213 9.93 -2.01 -1.31
CA GLY A 213 10.17 -1.02 -2.35
C GLY A 213 9.90 0.42 -1.89
N TRP A 214 10.03 1.35 -2.81
CA TRP A 214 9.80 2.77 -2.63
C TRP A 214 8.37 3.16 -3.01
N ALA A 215 7.61 3.78 -2.12
CA ALA A 215 6.19 4.05 -2.35
C ALA A 215 5.89 4.90 -3.60
N PRO A 216 6.66 5.94 -3.95
CA PRO A 216 6.45 6.65 -5.22
C PRO A 216 6.60 5.79 -6.48
N ASP A 217 7.44 4.75 -6.48
CA ASP A 217 7.53 3.81 -7.61
C ASP A 217 6.24 3.00 -7.75
N TYR A 218 5.63 2.59 -6.62
CA TYR A 218 4.37 1.87 -6.62
C TYR A 218 3.22 2.74 -7.12
N VAL A 219 3.25 4.03 -6.79
CA VAL A 219 2.31 5.03 -7.33
C VAL A 219 2.49 5.17 -8.85
N ASP A 220 3.72 5.22 -9.36
CA ASP A 220 3.98 5.23 -10.81
C ASP A 220 3.39 3.99 -11.50
N ALA A 221 3.51 2.80 -10.89
CA ALA A 221 2.87 1.59 -11.40
C ALA A 221 1.33 1.71 -11.46
N MET A 222 0.71 2.33 -10.45
CA MET A 222 -0.75 2.55 -10.43
C MET A 222 -1.20 3.42 -11.61
N VAL A 223 -0.50 4.53 -11.86
CA VAL A 223 -0.82 5.44 -12.98
C VAL A 223 -0.60 4.75 -14.33
N ARG A 224 0.50 4.01 -14.50
CA ARG A 224 0.77 3.24 -15.73
C ARG A 224 -0.29 2.17 -15.96
N ALA A 225 -0.70 1.43 -14.94
CA ALA A 225 -1.74 0.40 -15.05
C ALA A 225 -3.12 0.98 -15.40
N ALA A 226 -3.48 2.15 -14.84
CA ALA A 226 -4.71 2.84 -15.23
C ALA A 226 -4.70 3.23 -16.70
N ARG A 227 -3.55 3.64 -17.23
CA ARG A 227 -3.38 4.21 -18.57
C ARG A 227 -2.89 3.19 -19.62
N ALA A 228 -2.70 1.93 -19.23
CA ALA A 228 -2.37 0.84 -20.14
C ALA A 228 -3.52 0.58 -21.13
N ASP A 229 -3.18 0.12 -22.33
CA ASP A 229 -4.19 -0.22 -23.35
C ASP A 229 -5.05 -1.42 -22.94
N VAL A 230 -4.42 -2.38 -22.25
CA VAL A 230 -5.08 -3.62 -21.79
C VAL A 230 -4.97 -3.72 -20.27
N PRO A 231 -6.08 -3.84 -19.56
CA PRO A 231 -6.06 -4.02 -18.11
C PRO A 231 -5.66 -5.46 -17.75
N ASP A 232 -4.83 -5.62 -16.72
CA ASP A 232 -4.42 -6.93 -16.21
C ASP A 232 -4.13 -6.88 -14.70
N ASP A 233 -3.74 -8.02 -14.13
CA ASP A 233 -3.20 -8.11 -12.79
C ASP A 233 -1.67 -8.01 -12.85
N TYR A 234 -1.09 -7.21 -11.96
CA TYR A 234 0.34 -6.96 -11.91
C TYR A 234 0.91 -7.15 -10.51
N VAL A 235 1.96 -7.94 -10.37
CA VAL A 235 2.82 -7.96 -9.18
C VAL A 235 3.70 -6.72 -9.23
N ILE A 236 3.66 -5.92 -8.16
CA ILE A 236 4.52 -4.76 -7.99
C ILE A 236 5.45 -5.01 -6.81
N ALA A 237 6.71 -5.26 -7.10
CA ALA A 237 7.72 -5.73 -6.17
C ALA A 237 9.13 -5.36 -6.67
N THR A 238 10.12 -5.38 -5.79
CA THR A 238 11.53 -5.18 -6.17
C THR A 238 12.20 -6.47 -6.67
N GLY A 239 11.70 -7.62 -6.26
CA GLY A 239 12.28 -8.93 -6.53
C GLY A 239 13.34 -9.34 -5.51
N VAL A 240 13.64 -8.50 -4.52
CA VAL A 240 14.68 -8.76 -3.52
C VAL A 240 14.06 -8.77 -2.12
N GLY A 241 14.25 -9.89 -1.43
CA GLY A 241 13.75 -10.02 -0.05
C GLY A 241 14.82 -9.75 0.97
N HIS A 242 14.50 -8.97 1.99
CA HIS A 242 15.33 -8.69 3.16
C HIS A 242 14.63 -9.12 4.44
N THR A 243 15.37 -9.42 5.49
CA THR A 243 14.81 -9.67 6.82
C THR A 243 14.55 -8.36 7.57
N VAL A 244 13.71 -8.40 8.59
CA VAL A 244 13.57 -7.25 9.51
C VAL A 244 14.91 -6.90 10.16
N ARG A 245 15.75 -7.91 10.42
CA ARG A 245 17.12 -7.73 10.94
C ARG A 245 17.98 -6.93 9.97
N ASP A 246 17.93 -7.22 8.67
CA ASP A 246 18.66 -6.45 7.65
C ASP A 246 18.20 -4.98 7.65
N PHE A 247 16.87 -4.76 7.76
CA PHE A 247 16.32 -3.41 7.82
C PHE A 247 16.79 -2.64 9.06
N VAL A 248 16.84 -3.30 10.22
CA VAL A 248 17.38 -2.72 11.46
C VAL A 248 18.86 -2.37 11.30
N ALA A 249 19.69 -3.29 10.81
CA ALA A 249 21.11 -3.07 10.59
C ALA A 249 21.37 -1.88 9.65
N ALA A 250 20.66 -1.83 8.51
CA ALA A 250 20.75 -0.74 7.56
C ALA A 250 20.34 0.60 8.20
N ALA A 251 19.22 0.64 8.95
CA ALA A 251 18.73 1.85 9.60
C ALA A 251 19.73 2.40 10.65
N PHE A 252 20.31 1.53 11.49
CA PHE A 252 21.34 1.94 12.43
C PHE A 252 22.63 2.38 11.73
N GLY A 253 23.00 1.71 10.62
CA GLY A 253 24.11 2.13 9.76
C GLY A 253 23.95 3.54 9.22
N CYS A 254 22.73 3.90 8.73
CA CYS A 254 22.43 5.27 8.30
C CYS A 254 22.56 6.30 9.43
N ALA A 255 22.27 5.90 10.67
CA ALA A 255 22.45 6.78 11.84
C ALA A 255 23.88 6.78 12.41
N GLY A 256 24.83 6.08 11.78
CA GLY A 256 26.24 6.01 12.23
C GLY A 256 26.48 5.12 13.45
N ILE A 257 25.56 4.21 13.78
CA ILE A 257 25.64 3.31 14.94
C ILE A 257 25.98 1.90 14.46
N ALA A 258 27.22 1.48 14.62
CA ALA A 258 27.71 0.17 14.18
C ALA A 258 27.33 -0.99 15.13
N ASP A 259 27.39 -0.75 16.44
CA ASP A 259 27.07 -1.75 17.49
C ASP A 259 25.60 -1.55 17.91
N TRP A 260 24.69 -2.09 17.12
CA TRP A 260 23.26 -1.89 17.30
C TRP A 260 22.56 -3.02 18.07
N GLU A 261 23.10 -4.22 18.08
CA GLU A 261 22.45 -5.41 18.67
C GLU A 261 22.04 -5.20 20.14
N PRO A 262 22.88 -4.56 21.01
CA PRO A 262 22.50 -4.29 22.40
C PRO A 262 21.34 -3.28 22.55
N LEU A 263 21.00 -2.55 21.49
CA LEU A 263 19.96 -1.52 21.48
C LEU A 263 18.61 -2.07 21.00
N VAL A 264 18.55 -3.35 20.61
CA VAL A 264 17.32 -3.99 20.08
C VAL A 264 16.94 -5.18 20.94
N THR A 265 15.71 -5.15 21.42
CA THR A 265 15.11 -6.25 22.18
C THR A 265 13.91 -6.82 21.41
N THR A 266 13.60 -8.11 21.61
CA THR A 266 12.45 -8.76 20.98
C THR A 266 11.36 -9.07 22.01
N ASP A 267 10.11 -8.77 21.64
CA ASP A 267 8.93 -9.10 22.45
C ASP A 267 8.04 -10.09 21.68
N PRO A 268 7.89 -11.33 22.15
CA PRO A 268 7.05 -12.34 21.51
C PRO A 268 5.58 -11.93 21.38
N THR A 269 5.08 -11.01 22.21
CA THR A 269 3.69 -10.54 22.14
C THR A 269 3.41 -9.71 20.88
N LEU A 270 4.46 -9.20 20.23
CA LEU A 270 4.39 -8.47 18.96
C LEU A 270 4.42 -9.39 17.74
N THR A 271 4.49 -10.71 17.94
CA THR A 271 4.47 -11.68 16.87
C THR A 271 3.04 -11.93 16.39
N ARG A 272 2.83 -12.00 15.07
CA ARG A 272 1.51 -12.26 14.49
C ARG A 272 1.10 -13.73 14.69
N PRO A 273 -0.21 -14.03 14.83
CA PRO A 273 -0.71 -15.40 14.95
C PRO A 273 -0.40 -16.28 13.74
N ALA A 274 -0.43 -15.70 12.54
CA ALA A 274 0.00 -16.33 11.30
C ALA A 274 0.71 -15.28 10.44
N ASP A 275 1.90 -15.62 9.96
CA ASP A 275 2.71 -14.74 9.11
C ASP A 275 3.41 -15.58 8.04
N ALA A 276 3.52 -15.03 6.83
CA ALA A 276 4.23 -15.69 5.74
C ALA A 276 5.74 -15.75 6.04
N THR A 277 6.36 -16.87 5.69
CA THR A 277 7.81 -17.06 5.85
C THR A 277 8.57 -16.08 4.97
N ALA A 278 8.19 -15.97 3.69
CA ALA A 278 8.81 -15.06 2.74
C ALA A 278 7.78 -14.57 1.70
N LEU A 279 7.66 -13.27 1.58
CA LEU A 279 6.92 -12.60 0.51
C LEU A 279 7.91 -11.80 -0.33
N VAL A 280 8.24 -12.31 -1.53
CA VAL A 280 9.12 -11.68 -2.52
C VAL A 280 8.47 -11.85 -3.89
N GLY A 281 8.25 -10.77 -4.62
CA GLY A 281 7.49 -10.80 -5.87
C GLY A 281 8.37 -10.78 -7.12
N ASP A 282 7.86 -11.32 -8.23
CA ASP A 282 8.44 -11.13 -9.56
C ASP A 282 7.57 -10.16 -10.37
N ALA A 283 8.09 -8.97 -10.60
CA ALA A 283 7.43 -7.91 -11.36
C ALA A 283 7.69 -8.00 -12.87
N ALA A 284 8.02 -9.16 -13.42
CA ALA A 284 8.32 -9.32 -14.85
C ALA A 284 7.18 -8.80 -15.73
N ARG A 285 5.92 -9.13 -15.41
CA ARG A 285 4.76 -8.66 -16.16
C ARG A 285 4.64 -7.13 -16.13
N ALA A 286 4.85 -6.50 -14.97
CA ALA A 286 4.82 -5.04 -14.87
C ALA A 286 5.95 -4.38 -15.67
N ARG A 287 7.14 -4.97 -15.70
CA ARG A 287 8.24 -4.50 -16.55
C ARG A 287 7.87 -4.59 -18.02
N ASP A 288 7.36 -5.72 -18.48
CA ASP A 288 7.11 -5.99 -19.89
C ASP A 288 5.91 -5.22 -20.43
N ALA A 289 4.80 -5.16 -19.66
CA ALA A 289 3.56 -4.55 -20.12
C ALA A 289 3.44 -3.06 -19.80
N LEU A 290 3.99 -2.61 -18.65
CA LEU A 290 3.87 -1.23 -18.19
C LEU A 290 5.17 -0.43 -18.36
N GLY A 291 6.29 -1.07 -18.70
CA GLY A 291 7.61 -0.43 -18.68
C GLY A 291 8.00 0.04 -17.27
N TRP A 292 7.49 -0.62 -16.24
CA TRP A 292 7.73 -0.25 -14.86
C TRP A 292 8.90 -1.02 -14.25
N SER A 293 9.72 -0.34 -13.46
CA SER A 293 10.75 -0.95 -12.62
C SER A 293 10.99 -0.10 -11.37
N PRO A 294 11.42 -0.70 -10.24
CA PRO A 294 11.80 0.07 -9.07
C PRO A 294 12.98 0.99 -9.38
N SER A 295 12.93 2.24 -8.89
CA SER A 295 13.97 3.24 -9.12
C SER A 295 14.90 3.40 -7.92
N VAL A 296 14.46 2.98 -6.73
CA VAL A 296 15.20 3.07 -5.46
C VAL A 296 15.40 1.68 -4.90
N ASP A 297 16.62 1.34 -4.54
CA ASP A 297 16.96 0.08 -3.90
C ASP A 297 16.66 0.09 -2.38
N PHE A 298 16.86 -1.05 -1.75
CA PHE A 298 16.57 -1.23 -0.33
C PHE A 298 17.32 -0.22 0.55
N ASP A 299 18.62 0.00 0.33
CA ASP A 299 19.43 0.90 1.13
C ASP A 299 19.00 2.36 0.95
N GLY A 300 18.63 2.75 -0.27
CA GLY A 300 18.07 4.06 -0.56
C GLY A 300 16.72 4.31 0.12
N VAL A 301 15.84 3.30 0.17
CA VAL A 301 14.57 3.39 0.91
C VAL A 301 14.82 3.60 2.40
N VAL A 302 15.71 2.79 3.00
CA VAL A 302 16.02 2.90 4.43
C VAL A 302 16.64 4.26 4.75
N ALA A 303 17.61 4.70 3.94
CA ALA A 303 18.27 5.99 4.12
C ALA A 303 17.28 7.16 4.08
N ALA A 304 16.42 7.20 3.05
CA ALA A 304 15.42 8.26 2.91
C ALA A 304 14.47 8.36 4.13
N MET A 305 14.10 7.21 4.70
CA MET A 305 13.24 7.18 5.89
C MET A 305 13.96 7.62 7.15
N VAL A 306 15.20 7.14 7.36
CA VAL A 306 16.01 7.51 8.54
C VAL A 306 16.36 9.01 8.52
N ASP A 307 16.78 9.54 7.36
CA ASP A 307 17.10 10.95 7.19
C ASP A 307 15.90 11.86 7.53
N ALA A 308 14.71 11.47 7.05
CA ALA A 308 13.49 12.20 7.35
C ALA A 308 13.16 12.20 8.86
N ASP A 309 13.37 11.08 9.55
CA ASP A 309 13.13 10.96 11.00
C ASP A 309 14.16 11.71 11.82
N LEU A 310 15.44 11.71 11.40
CA LEU A 310 16.50 12.50 12.03
C LEU A 310 16.20 14.00 11.89
N ALA A 311 15.78 14.45 10.70
CA ALA A 311 15.43 15.85 10.46
C ALA A 311 14.22 16.30 11.30
N ALA A 312 13.16 15.47 11.39
CA ALA A 312 11.95 15.78 12.17
C ALA A 312 12.21 15.84 13.68
N GLY A 313 13.16 15.09 14.19
CA GLY A 313 13.52 15.09 15.62
C GLY A 313 14.50 16.18 16.02
N ALA A 314 15.06 16.92 15.07
CA ALA A 314 15.96 18.06 15.32
C ALA A 314 15.22 19.41 15.45
N SER A 315 13.91 19.44 15.13
CA SER A 315 13.02 20.59 15.27
C SER A 315 12.18 20.51 16.54
#